data_5fcc7849b524a9ee32281c4f8d5cfe22
#
_entry.id   5fcc7849b524a9ee32281c4f8d5cfe22
#
_cell.length_a   1.000
_cell.length_b   1.000
_cell.length_c   1.000
_cell.angle_alpha   90.00
_cell.angle_beta   90.00
_cell.angle_gamma   90.00
#
_symmetry.space_group_name_H-M   'P 1'
#
loop_
_entity.id
_entity.type
_entity.pdbx_description
1 polymer ?
#
loop_
_entity_poly.entity_id
_entity_poly.type
_entity_poly.pdbx_seq_one_letter_code
_entity_poly.pdbx_strand_id
1 'polypeptide(L)'
;MAKKYNEVTPEILEQFKAIVPGKVYAGEEINSDYFHDEMPIYGKGAPEVVIEATTTEDIAAIVKVCYENSIPVIPRGAGTGLTGAAVAVDGGVMIDMSKMNKILDYDLENFVVRLEPGVLLNDLAEDAQKQGLLYPPDPGEKFATLGGNVSTNAGGMRAVKYGCTRDYVRAMTVVLPTGEIVKLGATVSKTSTGYSLLNLMIGSEGTLGIITELTLKLIPAPKETISLIIPYENLEDCIATVPKFFMNHFQPQALEFMEKEIVLASERYLGKSVFPKQVEGVDIGAYLLVTFDGDNMEQLEELTEQAAEVVLDAGAVDVLVADTPAKKKDAWAARSSFLEAIEAETKLLDECDVVVPRDKIAEYFDW
;
A
#
# COMPACT_ATOMS: atom_id res chain seq x y z
N MET A 1 -30.87 19.85 3.84
CA MET A 1 -29.70 20.76 3.75
C MET A 1 -29.59 21.21 2.30
N ALA A 2 -29.23 22.46 2.03
CA ALA A 2 -28.98 22.89 0.64
C ALA A 2 -27.82 22.10 0.06
N LYS A 3 -27.90 21.68 -1.21
CA LYS A 3 -26.84 20.98 -1.93
C LYS A 3 -25.56 21.82 -1.85
N LYS A 4 -24.46 21.28 -1.37
CA LYS A 4 -23.20 22.00 -1.17
C LYS A 4 -22.45 22.24 -2.48
N TYR A 5 -22.70 21.39 -3.49
CA TYR A 5 -22.02 21.37 -4.78
C TYR A 5 -23.02 21.43 -5.93
N ASN A 6 -22.55 21.88 -7.09
CA ASN A 6 -23.34 21.91 -8.31
C ASN A 6 -23.23 20.56 -9.07
N GLU A 7 -24.23 20.29 -9.88
CA GLU A 7 -24.26 19.15 -10.81
C GLU A 7 -23.52 19.49 -12.11
N VAL A 8 -23.10 18.47 -12.84
CA VAL A 8 -22.53 18.62 -14.19
C VAL A 8 -23.67 18.92 -15.17
N THR A 9 -23.69 20.12 -15.74
CA THR A 9 -24.67 20.48 -16.78
C THR A 9 -24.25 19.92 -18.15
N PRO A 10 -25.20 19.83 -19.13
CA PRO A 10 -24.85 19.43 -20.49
C PRO A 10 -23.76 20.29 -21.13
N GLU A 11 -23.74 21.61 -20.85
CA GLU A 11 -22.72 22.52 -21.37
C GLU A 11 -21.34 22.23 -20.78
N ILE A 12 -21.27 21.87 -19.51
CA ILE A 12 -20.01 21.46 -18.83
C ILE A 12 -19.55 20.11 -19.36
N LEU A 13 -20.47 19.17 -19.58
CA LEU A 13 -20.14 17.86 -20.18
C LEU A 13 -19.50 18.02 -21.57
N GLU A 14 -20.03 18.93 -22.41
CA GLU A 14 -19.44 19.22 -23.73
C GLU A 14 -18.05 19.88 -23.61
N GLN A 15 -17.78 20.69 -22.57
CA GLN A 15 -16.44 21.18 -22.30
C GLN A 15 -15.45 20.04 -21.99
N PHE A 16 -15.83 19.08 -21.15
CA PHE A 16 -14.99 17.91 -20.87
C PHE A 16 -14.72 17.08 -22.14
N LYS A 17 -15.73 16.86 -22.98
CA LYS A 17 -15.58 16.18 -24.26
C LYS A 17 -14.65 16.91 -25.23
N ALA A 18 -14.62 18.25 -25.15
CA ALA A 18 -13.68 19.04 -25.97
C ALA A 18 -12.24 18.97 -25.44
N ILE A 19 -12.05 18.86 -24.12
CA ILE A 19 -10.71 18.69 -23.49
C ILE A 19 -10.18 17.29 -23.77
N VAL A 20 -10.98 16.23 -23.58
CA VAL A 20 -10.56 14.82 -23.69
C VAL A 20 -11.51 14.05 -24.62
N PRO A 21 -11.40 14.21 -25.94
CA PRO A 21 -12.33 13.59 -26.87
C PRO A 21 -12.35 12.06 -26.78
N GLY A 22 -13.57 11.50 -26.67
CA GLY A 22 -13.80 10.05 -26.68
C GLY A 22 -13.43 9.32 -25.38
N LYS A 23 -13.14 10.05 -24.29
CA LYS A 23 -12.75 9.50 -22.99
C LYS A 23 -13.57 10.08 -21.81
N VAL A 24 -14.78 10.53 -22.11
CA VAL A 24 -15.73 11.11 -21.15
C VAL A 24 -16.99 10.28 -21.15
N TYR A 25 -17.32 9.68 -20.02
CA TYR A 25 -18.45 8.77 -19.84
C TYR A 25 -19.46 9.40 -18.87
N ALA A 26 -20.74 9.32 -19.20
CA ALA A 26 -21.82 9.87 -18.38
C ALA A 26 -23.06 8.97 -18.40
N GLY A 27 -23.83 8.97 -17.32
CA GLY A 27 -25.07 8.19 -17.21
C GLY A 27 -24.81 6.69 -17.33
N GLU A 28 -25.51 6.02 -18.25
CA GLU A 28 -25.43 4.57 -18.45
C GLU A 28 -24.08 4.07 -19.02
N GLU A 29 -23.23 4.97 -19.51
CA GLU A 29 -21.89 4.61 -20.00
C GLU A 29 -20.88 4.39 -18.87
N ILE A 30 -21.21 4.78 -17.63
CA ILE A 30 -20.32 4.62 -16.47
C ILE A 30 -20.39 3.19 -15.98
N ASN A 31 -19.22 2.52 -15.91
CA ASN A 31 -19.10 1.18 -15.32
C ASN A 31 -19.41 1.25 -13.81
N SER A 32 -20.16 0.28 -13.30
CA SER A 32 -20.50 0.13 -11.88
C SER A 32 -19.29 0.02 -10.94
N ASP A 33 -18.13 -0.42 -11.44
CA ASP A 33 -16.89 -0.51 -10.68
C ASP A 33 -16.39 0.84 -10.15
N TYR A 34 -16.83 1.94 -10.77
CA TYR A 34 -16.55 3.29 -10.28
C TYR A 34 -17.44 3.73 -9.10
N PHE A 35 -18.42 2.91 -8.69
CA PHE A 35 -19.37 3.28 -7.63
C PHE A 35 -18.93 2.90 -6.22
N HIS A 36 -17.86 2.14 -6.08
CA HIS A 36 -17.32 1.65 -4.80
C HIS A 36 -15.80 1.48 -4.87
N ASP A 37 -15.17 1.29 -3.74
CA ASP A 37 -13.82 0.74 -3.57
C ASP A 37 -13.89 -0.72 -3.08
N GLU A 38 -12.78 -1.25 -2.53
CA GLU A 38 -12.76 -2.62 -2.00
C GLU A 38 -13.60 -2.79 -0.72
N MET A 39 -13.98 -1.69 -0.05
CA MET A 39 -14.80 -1.75 1.17
C MET A 39 -16.17 -1.05 0.96
N PRO A 40 -17.08 -1.65 0.18
CA PRO A 40 -18.33 -1.01 -0.25
C PRO A 40 -19.33 -0.73 0.88
N ILE A 41 -19.07 -1.18 2.11
CA ILE A 41 -19.91 -0.88 3.27
C ILE A 41 -19.76 0.59 3.73
N TYR A 42 -18.60 1.21 3.51
CA TYR A 42 -18.31 2.58 3.94
C TYR A 42 -18.71 3.65 2.94
N GLY A 43 -18.81 3.31 1.68
CA GLY A 43 -19.15 4.29 0.67
C GLY A 43 -19.61 3.67 -0.63
N LYS A 44 -20.82 4.06 -1.05
CA LYS A 44 -21.29 3.90 -2.42
C LYS A 44 -21.63 5.27 -2.93
N GLY A 45 -21.06 5.66 -4.05
CA GLY A 45 -21.32 6.92 -4.68
C GLY A 45 -21.26 6.78 -6.19
N ALA A 46 -22.16 7.45 -6.89
CA ALA A 46 -22.16 7.47 -8.34
C ALA A 46 -21.55 8.79 -8.82
N PRO A 47 -20.40 8.78 -9.52
CA PRO A 47 -19.95 9.96 -10.22
C PRO A 47 -20.94 10.34 -11.32
N GLU A 48 -21.12 11.63 -11.56
CA GLU A 48 -21.96 12.11 -12.66
C GLU A 48 -21.25 11.94 -14.00
N VAL A 49 -19.91 12.03 -13.97
CA VAL A 49 -19.03 11.87 -15.13
C VAL A 49 -17.75 11.16 -14.70
N VAL A 50 -17.27 10.23 -15.52
CA VAL A 50 -15.95 9.63 -15.44
C VAL A 50 -15.12 10.09 -16.62
N ILE A 51 -13.88 10.52 -16.37
CA ILE A 51 -12.95 10.98 -17.40
C ILE A 51 -11.64 10.20 -17.31
N GLU A 52 -11.26 9.52 -18.38
CA GLU A 52 -9.96 8.89 -18.53
C GLU A 52 -8.94 9.93 -19.02
N ALA A 53 -8.28 10.62 -18.09
CA ALA A 53 -7.23 11.57 -18.44
C ALA A 53 -5.90 10.87 -18.76
N THR A 54 -5.11 11.49 -19.64
CA THR A 54 -3.83 10.95 -20.08
C THR A 54 -2.67 11.93 -20.01
N THR A 55 -2.93 13.18 -19.68
CA THR A 55 -1.90 14.21 -19.53
C THR A 55 -2.16 15.08 -18.30
N THR A 56 -1.12 15.68 -17.77
CA THR A 56 -1.22 16.67 -16.67
C THR A 56 -2.06 17.87 -17.09
N GLU A 57 -1.92 18.30 -18.33
CA GLU A 57 -2.62 19.46 -18.89
C GLU A 57 -4.12 19.21 -19.01
N ASP A 58 -4.54 18.00 -19.42
CA ASP A 58 -5.96 17.59 -19.45
C ASP A 58 -6.57 17.67 -18.04
N ILE A 59 -5.87 17.09 -17.06
CA ILE A 59 -6.31 17.10 -15.67
C ILE A 59 -6.43 18.54 -15.16
N ALA A 60 -5.45 19.39 -15.43
CA ALA A 60 -5.47 20.79 -15.04
C ALA A 60 -6.67 21.56 -15.64
N ALA A 61 -6.97 21.31 -16.91
CA ALA A 61 -8.12 21.91 -17.59
C ALA A 61 -9.45 21.42 -17.01
N ILE A 62 -9.58 20.10 -16.74
CA ILE A 62 -10.79 19.51 -16.13
C ILE A 62 -11.00 20.07 -14.73
N VAL A 63 -9.97 20.05 -13.88
CA VAL A 63 -10.03 20.55 -12.51
C VAL A 63 -10.42 22.02 -12.47
N LYS A 64 -9.87 22.84 -13.38
CA LYS A 64 -10.23 24.26 -13.50
C LYS A 64 -11.70 24.45 -13.81
N VAL A 65 -12.26 23.70 -14.76
CA VAL A 65 -13.71 23.75 -15.07
C VAL A 65 -14.53 23.37 -13.84
N CYS A 66 -14.14 22.31 -13.13
CA CYS A 66 -14.84 21.89 -11.91
C CYS A 66 -14.75 22.94 -10.80
N TYR A 67 -13.58 23.54 -10.58
CA TYR A 67 -13.39 24.61 -9.60
C TYR A 67 -14.25 25.82 -9.86
N GLU A 68 -14.25 26.33 -11.11
CA GLU A 68 -15.05 27.48 -11.51
C GLU A 68 -16.57 27.25 -11.39
N ASN A 69 -17.01 25.99 -11.45
CA ASN A 69 -18.40 25.60 -11.36
C ASN A 69 -18.78 24.95 -10.01
N SER A 70 -17.89 24.90 -9.02
CA SER A 70 -18.14 24.26 -7.71
C SER A 70 -18.62 22.81 -7.81
N ILE A 71 -17.98 22.02 -8.69
CA ILE A 71 -18.25 20.59 -8.90
C ILE A 71 -17.19 19.77 -8.17
N PRO A 72 -17.55 18.73 -7.40
CA PRO A 72 -16.60 17.83 -6.76
C PRO A 72 -15.71 17.10 -7.77
N VAL A 73 -14.44 16.89 -7.41
CA VAL A 73 -13.49 16.10 -8.21
C VAL A 73 -12.95 14.96 -7.37
N ILE A 74 -12.98 13.76 -7.92
CA ILE A 74 -12.52 12.54 -7.26
C ILE A 74 -11.43 11.91 -8.14
N PRO A 75 -10.13 12.01 -7.78
CA PRO A 75 -9.10 11.23 -8.46
C PRO A 75 -9.20 9.77 -8.05
N ARG A 76 -9.12 8.86 -9.03
CA ARG A 76 -9.18 7.42 -8.79
C ARG A 76 -8.03 6.71 -9.49
N GLY A 77 -7.29 5.91 -8.74
CA GLY A 77 -6.34 4.92 -9.27
C GLY A 77 -7.07 3.60 -9.57
N ALA A 78 -6.57 2.49 -9.05
CA ALA A 78 -7.18 1.17 -9.21
C ALA A 78 -8.46 0.96 -8.37
N GLY A 79 -8.72 1.83 -7.38
CA GLY A 79 -9.89 1.70 -6.51
C GLY A 79 -9.74 0.66 -5.39
N THR A 80 -8.53 0.20 -5.12
CA THR A 80 -8.19 -0.83 -4.12
C THR A 80 -8.12 -0.30 -2.68
N GLY A 81 -8.55 0.93 -2.43
CA GLY A 81 -8.62 1.52 -1.09
C GLY A 81 -9.79 0.97 -0.28
N LEU A 82 -9.69 1.11 1.06
CA LEU A 82 -10.64 0.54 2.02
C LEU A 82 -11.43 1.61 2.80
N THR A 83 -11.23 2.91 2.49
CA THR A 83 -11.75 4.03 3.30
C THR A 83 -12.66 5.00 2.54
N GLY A 84 -13.00 4.70 1.29
CA GLY A 84 -13.90 5.52 0.49
C GLY A 84 -13.25 6.74 -0.19
N ALA A 85 -11.93 6.92 -0.13
CA ALA A 85 -11.25 8.09 -0.72
C ALA A 85 -11.44 8.19 -2.25
N ALA A 86 -11.60 7.05 -2.93
CA ALA A 86 -11.82 6.97 -4.38
C ALA A 86 -13.30 6.84 -4.76
N VAL A 87 -14.25 7.19 -3.86
CA VAL A 87 -15.70 7.03 -4.06
C VAL A 87 -16.38 8.40 -4.17
N ALA A 88 -17.23 8.58 -5.18
CA ALA A 88 -17.94 9.83 -5.45
C ALA A 88 -19.20 9.96 -4.58
N VAL A 89 -19.04 10.14 -3.27
CA VAL A 89 -20.17 10.19 -2.30
C VAL A 89 -21.09 11.40 -2.50
N ASP A 90 -20.59 12.49 -3.06
CA ASP A 90 -21.33 13.72 -3.36
C ASP A 90 -21.59 13.91 -4.87
N GLY A 91 -21.44 12.87 -5.70
CA GLY A 91 -21.49 12.97 -7.17
C GLY A 91 -20.24 13.61 -7.76
N GLY A 92 -20.42 14.43 -8.81
CA GLY A 92 -19.34 15.19 -9.44
C GLY A 92 -18.53 14.39 -10.47
N VAL A 93 -17.29 14.78 -10.69
CA VAL A 93 -16.40 14.27 -11.74
C VAL A 93 -15.33 13.36 -11.15
N MET A 94 -15.32 12.12 -11.58
CA MET A 94 -14.23 11.18 -11.27
C MET A 94 -13.19 11.23 -12.39
N ILE A 95 -11.93 11.39 -12.03
CA ILE A 95 -10.80 11.35 -12.96
C ILE A 95 -10.08 10.02 -12.77
N ASP A 96 -10.22 9.15 -13.77
CA ASP A 96 -9.51 7.87 -13.81
C ASP A 96 -8.06 8.09 -14.23
N MET A 97 -7.14 7.80 -13.30
CA MET A 97 -5.71 7.95 -13.46
C MET A 97 -5.03 6.69 -14.04
N SER A 98 -5.76 5.59 -14.22
CA SER A 98 -5.21 4.29 -14.62
C SER A 98 -4.54 4.30 -16.00
N LYS A 99 -4.89 5.27 -16.85
CA LYS A 99 -4.31 5.41 -18.19
C LYS A 99 -2.98 6.17 -18.22
N MET A 100 -2.63 6.84 -17.13
CA MET A 100 -1.30 7.44 -16.92
C MET A 100 -0.40 6.41 -16.23
N ASN A 101 0.03 5.39 -16.96
CA ASN A 101 0.68 4.18 -16.41
C ASN A 101 2.06 3.88 -17.00
N LYS A 102 2.79 4.89 -17.43
CA LYS A 102 4.12 4.70 -18.00
C LYS A 102 5.22 4.88 -16.96
N ILE A 103 6.19 3.97 -16.95
CA ILE A 103 7.51 4.22 -16.37
C ILE A 103 8.25 5.10 -17.38
N LEU A 104 8.60 6.32 -16.99
CA LEU A 104 9.13 7.33 -17.89
C LEU A 104 10.63 7.15 -18.11
N ASP A 105 11.39 7.09 -17.04
CA ASP A 105 12.84 6.88 -17.06
C ASP A 105 13.41 6.45 -15.69
N TYR A 106 14.60 5.85 -15.73
CA TYR A 106 15.43 5.52 -14.57
C TYR A 106 16.66 6.40 -14.55
N ASP A 107 16.94 7.00 -13.41
CA ASP A 107 18.24 7.60 -13.10
C ASP A 107 18.97 6.64 -12.13
N LEU A 108 19.78 5.76 -12.71
CA LEU A 108 20.50 4.72 -11.96
C LEU A 108 21.63 5.28 -11.10
N GLU A 109 22.16 6.46 -11.43
CA GLU A 109 23.20 7.12 -10.63
C GLU A 109 22.63 7.72 -9.33
N ASN A 110 21.38 8.19 -9.40
CA ASN A 110 20.68 8.78 -8.27
C ASN A 110 19.71 7.78 -7.59
N PHE A 111 19.61 6.55 -8.09
CA PHE A 111 18.69 5.52 -7.60
C PHE A 111 17.24 6.01 -7.53
N VAL A 112 16.75 6.58 -8.59
CA VAL A 112 15.36 7.00 -8.70
C VAL A 112 14.74 6.54 -10.01
N VAL A 113 13.40 6.40 -9.99
CA VAL A 113 12.57 6.16 -11.15
C VAL A 113 11.54 7.29 -11.25
N ARG A 114 11.29 7.76 -12.47
CA ARG A 114 10.24 8.71 -12.78
C ARG A 114 9.11 7.99 -13.51
N LEU A 115 7.88 8.22 -13.07
CA LEU A 115 6.73 7.48 -13.57
C LEU A 115 5.41 8.26 -13.44
N GLU A 116 4.41 7.81 -14.18
CA GLU A 116 3.04 8.28 -14.10
C GLU A 116 2.29 7.60 -12.93
N PRO A 117 1.28 8.25 -12.31
CA PRO A 117 0.64 7.78 -11.08
C PRO A 117 -0.17 6.49 -11.22
N GLY A 118 -0.60 6.14 -12.43
CA GLY A 118 -1.35 4.91 -12.72
C GLY A 118 -0.48 3.66 -12.89
N VAL A 119 0.85 3.76 -12.78
CA VAL A 119 1.74 2.57 -12.76
C VAL A 119 1.38 1.71 -11.57
N LEU A 120 1.21 0.39 -11.78
CA LEU A 120 0.92 -0.56 -10.72
C LEU A 120 2.16 -0.85 -9.88
N LEU A 121 1.96 -1.12 -8.59
CA LEU A 121 3.03 -1.48 -7.68
C LEU A 121 3.82 -2.70 -8.18
N ASN A 122 3.13 -3.73 -8.67
CA ASN A 122 3.77 -4.93 -9.19
C ASN A 122 4.61 -4.65 -10.44
N ASP A 123 4.11 -3.81 -11.35
CA ASP A 123 4.82 -3.47 -12.58
C ASP A 123 6.14 -2.74 -12.27
N LEU A 124 6.12 -1.80 -11.30
CA LEU A 124 7.36 -1.17 -10.85
C LEU A 124 8.30 -2.17 -10.17
N ALA A 125 7.76 -3.06 -9.31
CA ALA A 125 8.58 -4.03 -8.58
C ALA A 125 9.32 -4.98 -9.55
N GLU A 126 8.61 -5.52 -10.55
CA GLU A 126 9.19 -6.39 -11.57
C GLU A 126 10.20 -5.66 -12.48
N ASP A 127 9.90 -4.42 -12.84
CA ASP A 127 10.78 -3.66 -13.73
C ASP A 127 12.04 -3.17 -13.02
N ALA A 128 11.93 -2.69 -11.78
CA ALA A 128 13.07 -2.31 -10.95
C ALA A 128 13.99 -3.51 -10.67
N GLN A 129 13.43 -4.72 -10.45
CA GLN A 129 14.21 -5.93 -10.23
C GLN A 129 15.08 -6.27 -11.45
N LYS A 130 14.63 -6.03 -12.67
CA LYS A 130 15.45 -6.22 -13.89
C LYS A 130 16.66 -5.29 -13.94
N GLN A 131 16.59 -4.16 -13.23
CA GLN A 131 17.69 -3.21 -13.07
C GLN A 131 18.58 -3.52 -11.84
N GLY A 132 18.31 -4.61 -11.10
CA GLY A 132 18.99 -4.93 -9.85
C GLY A 132 18.59 -4.02 -8.68
N LEU A 133 17.43 -3.38 -8.78
CA LEU A 133 16.92 -2.41 -7.81
C LEU A 133 15.64 -2.93 -7.13
N LEU A 134 15.34 -2.36 -5.97
CA LEU A 134 14.13 -2.63 -5.19
C LEU A 134 13.40 -1.31 -4.90
N TYR A 135 12.09 -1.31 -5.10
CA TYR A 135 11.16 -0.37 -4.47
C TYR A 135 10.63 -1.00 -3.18
N PRO A 136 11.10 -0.57 -2.00
CA PRO A 136 10.84 -1.29 -0.75
C PRO A 136 9.40 -1.27 -0.24
N PRO A 137 8.60 -0.16 -0.37
CA PRO A 137 7.22 -0.16 0.12
C PRO A 137 6.41 -1.31 -0.48
N ASP A 138 5.73 -2.07 0.38
CA ASP A 138 4.98 -3.27 0.01
C ASP A 138 3.65 -3.33 0.79
N PRO A 139 2.65 -2.53 0.41
CA PRO A 139 1.37 -2.44 1.10
C PRO A 139 0.46 -3.68 0.96
N GLY A 140 0.95 -4.75 0.37
CA GLY A 140 0.18 -5.99 0.19
C GLY A 140 -0.57 -6.03 -1.13
N GLU A 141 -1.38 -5.02 -1.45
CA GLU A 141 -2.13 -4.95 -2.70
C GLU A 141 -1.20 -4.63 -3.89
N LYS A 142 -0.97 -5.63 -4.73
CA LYS A 142 -0.02 -5.56 -5.86
C LYS A 142 -0.55 -4.79 -7.05
N PHE A 143 -1.86 -4.69 -7.18
CA PHE A 143 -2.53 -3.98 -8.27
C PHE A 143 -2.91 -2.55 -7.90
N ALA A 144 -2.54 -2.09 -6.70
CA ALA A 144 -2.65 -0.68 -6.35
C ALA A 144 -1.77 0.18 -7.26
N THR A 145 -2.25 1.37 -7.62
CA THR A 145 -1.47 2.35 -8.38
C THR A 145 -0.51 3.11 -7.46
N LEU A 146 0.66 3.47 -7.97
CA LEU A 146 1.66 4.21 -7.19
C LEU A 146 1.17 5.60 -6.79
N GLY A 147 0.36 6.27 -7.63
CA GLY A 147 -0.31 7.51 -7.26
C GLY A 147 -1.28 7.33 -6.09
N GLY A 148 -2.02 6.21 -6.05
CA GLY A 148 -2.86 5.81 -4.93
C GLY A 148 -2.04 5.57 -3.67
N ASN A 149 -0.98 4.76 -3.75
CA ASN A 149 -0.08 4.48 -2.62
C ASN A 149 0.54 5.75 -2.02
N VAL A 150 0.91 6.73 -2.85
CA VAL A 150 1.42 8.02 -2.37
C VAL A 150 0.28 8.84 -1.75
N SER A 151 -0.89 8.86 -2.36
CA SER A 151 -2.05 9.62 -1.86
C SER A 151 -2.54 9.12 -0.50
N THR A 152 -2.45 7.83 -0.21
CA THR A 152 -2.79 7.24 1.08
C THR A 152 -1.59 7.10 2.03
N ASN A 153 -0.37 7.36 1.57
CA ASN A 153 0.88 7.04 2.28
C ASN A 153 0.91 5.57 2.71
N ALA A 154 0.63 4.67 1.79
CA ALA A 154 0.47 3.25 2.07
C ALA A 154 1.70 2.66 2.79
N GLY A 155 1.43 1.96 3.88
CA GLY A 155 2.41 1.16 4.62
C GLY A 155 2.49 -0.26 4.08
N GLY A 156 3.10 -1.19 4.83
CA GLY A 156 3.12 -2.60 4.47
C GLY A 156 4.14 -3.40 5.24
N MET A 157 4.25 -4.67 4.90
CA MET A 157 5.01 -5.68 5.65
C MET A 157 6.50 -5.35 5.81
N ARG A 158 7.10 -4.57 4.89
CA ARG A 158 8.50 -4.16 4.96
C ARG A 158 8.73 -2.84 5.68
N ALA A 159 7.67 -2.22 6.20
CA ALA A 159 7.78 -0.91 6.85
C ALA A 159 8.66 -0.92 8.11
N VAL A 160 8.77 -2.04 8.79
CA VAL A 160 9.60 -2.21 9.98
C VAL A 160 11.08 -1.90 9.74
N LYS A 161 11.60 -2.20 8.54
CA LYS A 161 12.98 -1.91 8.13
C LYS A 161 13.07 -0.69 7.23
N TYR A 162 12.18 -0.60 6.27
CA TYR A 162 12.32 0.31 5.15
C TYR A 162 11.45 1.56 5.25
N GLY A 163 10.47 1.59 6.17
CA GLY A 163 9.51 2.69 6.24
C GLY A 163 8.37 2.55 5.24
N CYS A 164 7.56 3.62 5.12
CA CYS A 164 6.37 3.65 4.29
C CYS A 164 6.65 4.33 2.93
N THR A 165 5.63 4.46 2.11
CA THR A 165 5.66 5.14 0.81
C THR A 165 6.28 6.53 0.90
N ARG A 166 5.98 7.31 1.95
CA ARG A 166 6.53 8.67 2.20
C ARG A 166 8.05 8.73 2.12
N ASP A 167 8.74 7.72 2.63
CA ASP A 167 10.20 7.70 2.74
C ASP A 167 10.89 7.54 1.37
N TYR A 168 10.11 7.19 0.36
CA TYR A 168 10.59 6.91 -1.00
C TYR A 168 10.18 7.96 -2.04
N VAL A 169 9.28 8.88 -1.72
CA VAL A 169 8.91 9.96 -2.65
C VAL A 169 9.98 11.05 -2.62
N ARG A 170 10.57 11.37 -3.78
CA ARG A 170 11.56 12.43 -3.94
C ARG A 170 10.99 13.69 -4.56
N ALA A 171 10.13 13.54 -5.55
CA ALA A 171 9.45 14.64 -6.20
C ALA A 171 8.10 14.20 -6.77
N MET A 172 7.23 15.15 -7.03
CA MET A 172 5.97 14.93 -7.73
C MET A 172 5.54 16.16 -8.51
N THR A 173 4.77 15.94 -9.57
CA THR A 173 3.96 16.97 -10.22
C THR A 173 2.52 16.82 -9.75
N VAL A 174 1.90 17.92 -9.34
CA VAL A 174 0.54 17.95 -8.78
C VAL A 174 -0.28 19.02 -9.47
N VAL A 175 -1.52 18.70 -9.78
CA VAL A 175 -2.54 19.68 -10.16
C VAL A 175 -3.30 20.10 -8.90
N LEU A 176 -3.21 21.38 -8.54
CA LEU A 176 -3.92 21.96 -7.40
C LEU A 176 -5.43 22.07 -7.68
N PRO A 177 -6.28 22.25 -6.65
CA PRO A 177 -7.72 22.40 -6.83
C PRO A 177 -8.14 23.55 -7.73
N THR A 178 -7.29 24.57 -7.94
CA THR A 178 -7.48 25.69 -8.86
C THR A 178 -7.16 25.37 -10.32
N GLY A 179 -6.59 24.17 -10.60
CA GLY A 179 -6.08 23.76 -11.91
C GLY A 179 -4.62 24.19 -12.17
N GLU A 180 -3.94 24.79 -11.19
CA GLU A 180 -2.53 25.15 -11.33
C GLU A 180 -1.65 23.89 -11.22
N ILE A 181 -0.64 23.81 -12.10
CA ILE A 181 0.35 22.71 -12.09
C ILE A 181 1.55 23.15 -11.27
N VAL A 182 1.89 22.38 -10.25
CA VAL A 182 3.06 22.64 -9.40
C VAL A 182 4.00 21.44 -9.36
N LYS A 183 5.31 21.70 -9.28
CA LYS A 183 6.33 20.66 -9.07
C LYS A 183 6.87 20.79 -7.65
N LEU A 184 6.85 19.69 -6.92
CA LEU A 184 7.26 19.61 -5.52
C LEU A 184 8.42 18.63 -5.37
N GLY A 185 9.38 18.97 -4.47
CA GLY A 185 10.55 18.14 -4.24
C GLY A 185 11.63 18.29 -5.31
N ALA A 186 12.61 17.40 -5.28
CA ALA A 186 13.73 17.34 -6.23
C ALA A 186 14.42 15.98 -6.14
N THR A 187 15.16 15.61 -7.19
CA THR A 187 15.96 14.37 -7.27
C THR A 187 17.25 14.52 -6.44
N VAL A 188 17.11 14.78 -5.15
CA VAL A 188 18.25 14.92 -4.22
C VAL A 188 18.06 13.98 -3.02
N SER A 189 19.17 13.49 -2.49
CA SER A 189 19.12 12.55 -1.35
C SER A 189 18.78 13.24 -0.02
N LYS A 190 19.03 14.54 0.09
CA LYS A 190 18.79 15.32 1.31
C LYS A 190 18.25 16.70 0.98
N THR A 191 17.19 17.10 1.67
CA THR A 191 16.70 18.48 1.70
C THR A 191 16.36 18.87 3.13
N SER A 192 16.76 20.07 3.54
CA SER A 192 16.47 20.64 4.87
C SER A 192 15.93 22.06 4.77
N THR A 193 15.56 22.51 3.56
CA THR A 193 15.18 23.88 3.28
C THR A 193 13.67 24.05 3.31
N GLY A 194 13.18 24.89 4.22
CA GLY A 194 11.77 25.32 4.29
C GLY A 194 10.78 24.23 4.67
N TYR A 195 9.51 24.53 4.46
CA TYR A 195 8.42 23.57 4.66
C TYR A 195 8.40 22.52 3.55
N SER A 196 8.15 21.27 3.92
CA SER A 196 7.99 20.18 2.94
C SER A 196 6.56 20.11 2.42
N LEU A 197 6.25 20.85 1.37
CA LEU A 197 4.96 20.74 0.68
C LEU A 197 4.79 19.36 0.02
N LEU A 198 5.89 18.71 -0.34
CA LEU A 198 5.90 17.32 -0.80
C LEU A 198 5.24 16.40 0.24
N ASN A 199 5.71 16.47 1.50
CA ASN A 199 5.17 15.65 2.59
C ASN A 199 3.73 16.03 2.98
N LEU A 200 3.29 17.25 2.69
CA LEU A 200 1.91 17.66 2.90
C LEU A 200 0.95 16.96 1.91
N MET A 201 1.40 16.75 0.67
CA MET A 201 0.61 16.06 -0.36
C MET A 201 0.53 14.56 -0.14
N ILE A 202 1.57 13.93 0.44
CA ILE A 202 1.61 12.51 0.72
C ILE A 202 0.63 12.18 1.86
N GLY A 203 -0.31 11.27 1.62
CA GLY A 203 -1.37 10.93 2.58
C GLY A 203 -2.53 11.93 2.58
N SER A 204 -2.64 12.81 1.56
CA SER A 204 -3.74 13.77 1.43
C SER A 204 -5.00 13.19 0.77
N GLU A 205 -4.94 11.96 0.27
CA GLU A 205 -6.05 11.26 -0.37
C GLU A 205 -6.73 12.05 -1.50
N GLY A 206 -5.93 12.81 -2.27
CA GLY A 206 -6.42 13.64 -3.36
C GLY A 206 -7.11 14.95 -2.94
N THR A 207 -7.24 15.23 -1.62
CA THR A 207 -7.97 16.42 -1.13
C THR A 207 -7.21 17.73 -1.31
N LEU A 208 -5.88 17.69 -1.45
CA LEU A 208 -5.02 18.86 -1.65
C LEU A 208 -4.57 19.05 -3.10
N GLY A 209 -4.71 18.02 -3.93
CA GLY A 209 -4.33 18.06 -5.33
C GLY A 209 -4.26 16.66 -5.94
N ILE A 210 -4.12 16.61 -7.26
CA ILE A 210 -4.06 15.38 -8.04
C ILE A 210 -2.63 15.16 -8.52
N ILE A 211 -2.03 14.05 -8.12
CA ILE A 211 -0.66 13.67 -8.51
C ILE A 211 -0.70 13.19 -9.96
N THR A 212 0.18 13.75 -10.80
CA THR A 212 0.25 13.42 -12.24
C THR A 212 1.61 12.87 -12.68
N GLU A 213 2.65 13.05 -11.87
CA GLU A 213 3.97 12.45 -12.09
C GLU A 213 4.63 12.22 -10.72
N LEU A 214 5.40 11.15 -10.58
CA LEU A 214 6.15 10.79 -9.40
C LEU A 214 7.62 10.56 -9.73
N THR A 215 8.50 10.97 -8.82
CA THR A 215 9.90 10.52 -8.75
C THR A 215 10.08 9.74 -7.46
N LEU A 216 10.32 8.44 -7.58
CA LEU A 216 10.45 7.53 -6.44
C LEU A 216 11.89 7.07 -6.27
N LYS A 217 12.33 7.01 -5.01
CA LYS A 217 13.62 6.44 -4.63
C LYS A 217 13.57 4.92 -4.75
N LEU A 218 14.65 4.36 -5.25
CA LEU A 218 14.95 2.93 -5.24
C LEU A 218 16.17 2.67 -4.36
N ILE A 219 16.39 1.40 -4.03
CA ILE A 219 17.62 0.94 -3.37
C ILE A 219 18.18 -0.25 -4.17
N PRO A 220 19.47 -0.58 -4.03
CA PRO A 220 20.00 -1.86 -4.52
C PRO A 220 19.19 -3.01 -3.93
N ALA A 221 18.79 -3.95 -4.77
CA ALA A 221 18.04 -5.12 -4.30
C ALA A 221 18.93 -6.01 -3.45
N PRO A 222 18.51 -6.45 -2.25
CA PRO A 222 19.21 -7.48 -1.49
C PRO A 222 19.25 -8.77 -2.32
N LYS A 223 20.35 -9.50 -2.24
CA LYS A 223 20.56 -10.72 -3.04
C LYS A 223 19.86 -11.93 -2.45
N GLU A 224 19.79 -11.97 -1.12
CA GLU A 224 19.32 -13.12 -0.37
C GLU A 224 18.28 -12.74 0.67
N THR A 225 17.41 -13.68 0.98
CA THR A 225 16.43 -13.55 2.07
C THR A 225 16.29 -14.87 2.80
N ILE A 226 16.02 -14.82 4.10
CA ILE A 226 15.66 -15.98 4.89
C ILE A 226 14.40 -15.66 5.70
N SER A 227 13.44 -16.59 5.74
CA SER A 227 12.21 -16.40 6.50
C SER A 227 12.06 -17.42 7.60
N LEU A 228 11.57 -16.99 8.75
CA LEU A 228 11.35 -17.79 9.94
C LEU A 228 9.87 -17.80 10.28
N ILE A 229 9.35 -18.96 10.66
CA ILE A 229 8.06 -19.12 11.33
C ILE A 229 8.38 -19.46 12.80
N ILE A 230 7.98 -18.59 13.70
CA ILE A 230 8.26 -18.71 15.13
C ILE A 230 6.93 -18.89 15.88
N PRO A 231 6.60 -20.13 16.30
CA PRO A 231 5.38 -20.44 17.02
C PRO A 231 5.49 -20.10 18.50
N TYR A 232 4.39 -19.59 19.08
CA TYR A 232 4.21 -19.28 20.49
C TYR A 232 2.94 -19.94 21.02
N GLU A 233 2.93 -20.25 22.32
CA GLU A 233 1.75 -20.76 23.01
C GLU A 233 0.61 -19.74 23.08
N ASN A 234 0.97 -18.45 23.21
CA ASN A 234 0.01 -17.35 23.30
C ASN A 234 0.50 -16.09 22.59
N LEU A 235 -0.43 -15.14 22.38
CA LEU A 235 -0.16 -13.88 21.67
C LEU A 235 0.71 -12.92 22.51
N GLU A 236 0.57 -12.90 23.84
CA GLU A 236 1.30 -12.01 24.73
C GLU A 236 2.82 -12.22 24.62
N ASP A 237 3.28 -13.48 24.72
CA ASP A 237 4.70 -13.81 24.59
C ASP A 237 5.22 -13.51 23.17
N CYS A 238 4.38 -13.76 22.15
CA CYS A 238 4.67 -13.43 20.77
C CYS A 238 4.95 -11.92 20.62
N ILE A 239 4.07 -11.07 21.09
CA ILE A 239 4.20 -9.59 21.02
C ILE A 239 5.36 -9.10 21.89
N ALA A 240 5.53 -9.64 23.11
CA ALA A 240 6.61 -9.27 24.02
C ALA A 240 8.02 -9.57 23.48
N THR A 241 8.12 -10.47 22.50
CA THR A 241 9.38 -10.80 21.84
C THR A 241 9.81 -9.75 20.81
N VAL A 242 8.87 -9.00 20.20
CA VAL A 242 9.16 -8.02 19.14
C VAL A 242 10.22 -6.99 19.53
N PRO A 243 10.18 -6.32 20.69
CA PRO A 243 11.23 -5.38 21.08
C PRO A 243 12.63 -6.00 21.20
N LYS A 244 12.71 -7.31 21.51
CA LYS A 244 13.98 -8.02 21.70
C LYS A 244 14.78 -8.11 20.41
N PHE A 245 14.11 -8.19 19.24
CA PHE A 245 14.81 -8.09 17.94
C PHE A 245 15.64 -6.81 17.86
N PHE A 246 15.03 -5.67 18.15
CA PHE A 246 15.71 -4.37 18.03
C PHE A 246 16.76 -4.13 19.12
N MET A 247 16.49 -4.60 20.35
CA MET A 247 17.44 -4.49 21.46
C MET A 247 18.70 -5.34 21.25
N ASN A 248 18.59 -6.42 20.48
CA ASN A 248 19.71 -7.26 20.05
C ASN A 248 20.26 -6.88 18.67
N HIS A 249 19.94 -5.68 18.18
CA HIS A 249 20.42 -5.11 16.91
C HIS A 249 19.99 -5.86 15.65
N PHE A 250 19.01 -6.74 15.74
CA PHE A 250 18.43 -7.37 14.56
C PHE A 250 17.54 -6.37 13.80
N GLN A 251 17.63 -6.39 12.47
CA GLN A 251 16.86 -5.52 11.58
C GLN A 251 16.09 -6.37 10.56
N PRO A 252 15.00 -7.01 10.98
CA PRO A 252 14.21 -7.81 10.06
C PRO A 252 13.58 -6.93 8.96
N GLN A 253 13.57 -7.46 7.75
CA GLN A 253 12.89 -6.85 6.60
C GLN A 253 11.38 -6.80 6.84
N ALA A 254 10.84 -7.87 7.41
CA ALA A 254 9.45 -8.00 7.81
C ALA A 254 9.33 -8.72 9.15
N LEU A 255 8.36 -8.32 9.95
CA LEU A 255 8.10 -8.86 11.29
C LEU A 255 6.58 -8.79 11.54
N GLU A 256 5.89 -9.90 11.28
CA GLU A 256 4.43 -9.99 11.35
C GLU A 256 4.02 -10.95 12.45
N PHE A 257 3.20 -10.50 13.40
CA PHE A 257 2.54 -11.40 14.33
C PHE A 257 1.15 -11.80 13.79
N MET A 258 0.75 -13.02 14.09
CA MET A 258 -0.50 -13.60 13.58
C MET A 258 -1.10 -14.50 14.66
N GLU A 259 -2.40 -14.38 14.90
CA GLU A 259 -3.13 -15.33 15.74
C GLU A 259 -3.43 -16.64 14.99
N LYS A 260 -3.59 -17.70 15.75
CA LYS A 260 -3.90 -19.03 15.21
C LYS A 260 -5.14 -19.05 14.34
N GLU A 261 -6.19 -18.36 14.76
CA GLU A 261 -7.51 -18.38 14.12
C GLU A 261 -7.44 -17.85 12.69
N ILE A 262 -6.77 -16.71 12.48
CA ILE A 262 -6.64 -16.11 11.14
C ILE A 262 -5.71 -16.95 10.25
N VAL A 263 -4.65 -17.53 10.82
CA VAL A 263 -3.79 -18.47 10.09
C VAL A 263 -4.55 -19.69 9.63
N LEU A 264 -5.40 -20.26 10.48
CA LEU A 264 -6.25 -21.39 10.11
C LEU A 264 -7.28 -21.05 9.04
N ALA A 265 -7.87 -19.86 9.08
CA ALA A 265 -8.79 -19.39 8.05
C ALA A 265 -8.07 -19.27 6.69
N SER A 266 -6.90 -18.65 6.68
CA SER A 266 -6.07 -18.53 5.48
C SER A 266 -5.63 -19.90 4.91
N GLU A 267 -5.19 -20.82 5.77
CA GLU A 267 -4.84 -22.18 5.35
C GLU A 267 -6.01 -22.93 4.71
N ARG A 268 -7.24 -22.76 5.27
CA ARG A 268 -8.46 -23.31 4.68
C ARG A 268 -8.75 -22.70 3.31
N TYR A 269 -8.64 -21.38 3.20
CA TYR A 269 -8.87 -20.65 1.96
C TYR A 269 -7.88 -21.09 0.86
N LEU A 270 -6.61 -21.23 1.18
CA LEU A 270 -5.57 -21.65 0.24
C LEU A 270 -5.52 -23.16 -0.01
N GLY A 271 -6.19 -23.97 0.83
CA GLY A 271 -6.11 -25.43 0.78
C GLY A 271 -4.73 -25.99 1.12
N LYS A 272 -3.94 -25.29 1.92
CA LYS A 272 -2.57 -25.66 2.31
C LYS A 272 -2.37 -25.50 3.82
N SER A 273 -1.58 -26.39 4.44
CA SER A 273 -1.15 -26.26 5.84
C SER A 273 0.35 -25.96 5.86
N VAL A 274 0.71 -24.82 6.42
CA VAL A 274 2.09 -24.28 6.43
C VAL A 274 2.60 -24.10 7.86
N PHE A 275 1.71 -23.66 8.77
CA PHE A 275 2.05 -23.34 10.15
C PHE A 275 1.80 -24.52 11.08
N PRO A 276 2.72 -24.86 11.98
CA PRO A 276 2.53 -25.95 12.94
C PRO A 276 1.41 -25.58 13.93
N LYS A 277 0.50 -26.52 14.20
CA LYS A 277 -0.61 -26.32 15.16
C LYS A 277 -0.24 -26.76 16.55
N GLN A 278 0.74 -27.68 16.63
CA GLN A 278 1.35 -28.18 17.84
C GLN A 278 2.85 -28.40 17.58
N VAL A 279 3.67 -28.14 18.60
CA VAL A 279 5.09 -28.41 18.61
C VAL A 279 5.44 -29.09 19.93
N GLU A 280 6.01 -30.28 19.92
CA GLU A 280 6.40 -31.06 21.10
C GLU A 280 5.28 -31.26 22.13
N GLY A 281 4.02 -31.27 21.67
CA GLY A 281 2.83 -31.42 22.52
C GLY A 281 2.28 -30.10 23.07
N VAL A 282 2.90 -28.97 22.76
CA VAL A 282 2.40 -27.63 23.10
C VAL A 282 1.48 -27.15 21.97
N ASP A 283 0.27 -26.71 22.31
CA ASP A 283 -0.66 -26.06 21.36
C ASP A 283 -0.18 -24.66 21.04
N ILE A 284 -0.16 -24.33 19.75
CA ILE A 284 0.29 -23.01 19.29
C ILE A 284 -0.91 -22.07 19.19
N GLY A 285 -0.82 -20.88 19.82
CA GLY A 285 -1.82 -19.83 19.80
C GLY A 285 -1.46 -18.64 18.90
N ALA A 286 -0.16 -18.40 18.66
CA ALA A 286 0.28 -17.28 17.83
C ALA A 286 1.60 -17.58 17.13
N TYR A 287 1.92 -16.76 16.13
CA TYR A 287 3.14 -16.89 15.32
C TYR A 287 3.78 -15.52 15.09
N LEU A 288 5.12 -15.47 15.01
CA LEU A 288 5.85 -14.45 14.29
C LEU A 288 6.33 -15.00 12.96
N LEU A 289 6.03 -14.30 11.88
CA LEU A 289 6.63 -14.51 10.56
C LEU A 289 7.68 -13.42 10.35
N VAL A 290 8.94 -13.82 10.31
CA VAL A 290 10.07 -12.90 10.24
C VAL A 290 10.83 -13.14 8.95
N THR A 291 11.27 -12.09 8.29
CA THR A 291 12.20 -12.18 7.15
C THR A 291 13.40 -11.30 7.40
N PHE A 292 14.57 -11.85 7.21
CA PHE A 292 15.82 -11.12 7.08
C PHE A 292 16.26 -11.07 5.61
N ASP A 293 16.92 -10.00 5.22
CA ASP A 293 17.48 -9.81 3.89
C ASP A 293 18.91 -9.29 3.96
N GLY A 294 19.71 -9.61 2.95
CA GLY A 294 21.12 -9.26 2.88
C GLY A 294 21.76 -9.67 1.56
N ASP A 295 23.07 -9.52 1.50
CA ASP A 295 23.87 -9.85 0.30
C ASP A 295 24.61 -11.18 0.39
N ASN A 296 24.60 -11.83 1.56
CA ASN A 296 25.35 -13.05 1.84
C ASN A 296 24.50 -14.01 2.68
N MET A 297 24.26 -15.22 2.17
CA MET A 297 23.44 -16.23 2.84
C MET A 297 24.07 -16.73 4.14
N GLU A 298 25.39 -16.95 4.19
CA GLU A 298 26.09 -17.42 5.40
C GLU A 298 25.91 -16.43 6.57
N GLN A 299 25.98 -15.11 6.29
CA GLN A 299 25.70 -14.08 7.30
C GLN A 299 24.25 -14.08 7.75
N LEU A 300 23.31 -14.37 6.84
CA LEU A 300 21.90 -14.46 7.19
C LEU A 300 21.60 -15.71 8.02
N GLU A 301 22.26 -16.83 7.76
CA GLU A 301 22.16 -18.05 8.56
C GLU A 301 22.69 -17.81 9.97
N GLU A 302 23.89 -17.21 10.12
CA GLU A 302 24.43 -16.83 11.42
C GLU A 302 23.52 -15.87 12.20
N LEU A 303 22.99 -14.85 11.52
CA LEU A 303 22.01 -13.91 12.10
C LEU A 303 20.75 -14.63 12.56
N THR A 304 20.28 -15.59 11.79
CA THR A 304 19.10 -16.41 12.10
C THR A 304 19.33 -17.28 13.35
N GLU A 305 20.50 -17.90 13.48
CA GLU A 305 20.84 -18.68 14.66
C GLU A 305 20.85 -17.80 15.93
N GLN A 306 21.49 -16.63 15.85
CA GLN A 306 21.49 -15.67 16.95
C GLN A 306 20.06 -15.18 17.31
N ALA A 307 19.24 -14.91 16.30
CA ALA A 307 17.86 -14.52 16.52
C ALA A 307 17.03 -15.66 17.15
N ALA A 308 17.27 -16.90 16.74
CA ALA A 308 16.61 -18.08 17.30
C ALA A 308 16.90 -18.23 18.80
N GLU A 309 18.15 -18.09 19.23
CA GLU A 309 18.50 -18.13 20.65
C GLU A 309 17.72 -17.07 21.45
N VAL A 310 17.65 -15.83 20.95
CA VAL A 310 16.97 -14.73 21.64
C VAL A 310 15.46 -14.97 21.74
N VAL A 311 14.81 -15.49 20.70
CA VAL A 311 13.36 -15.71 20.74
C VAL A 311 12.97 -16.93 21.57
N LEU A 312 13.80 -18.00 21.57
CA LEU A 312 13.60 -19.16 22.44
C LEU A 312 13.72 -18.78 23.91
N ASP A 313 14.73 -17.98 24.27
CA ASP A 313 14.85 -17.42 25.63
C ASP A 313 13.68 -16.49 26.00
N ALA A 314 12.95 -16.02 24.99
CA ALA A 314 11.83 -15.12 25.14
C ALA A 314 10.47 -15.82 25.18
N GLY A 315 10.42 -17.15 25.11
CA GLY A 315 9.18 -17.93 25.21
C GLY A 315 8.67 -18.49 23.88
N ALA A 316 9.43 -18.37 22.78
CA ALA A 316 9.11 -19.11 21.56
C ALA A 316 9.19 -20.62 21.80
N VAL A 317 8.24 -21.37 21.22
CA VAL A 317 8.20 -22.83 21.35
C VAL A 317 9.24 -23.48 20.43
N ASP A 318 9.45 -22.90 19.24
CA ASP A 318 10.41 -23.39 18.24
C ASP A 318 10.76 -22.26 17.25
N VAL A 319 11.73 -22.51 16.37
CA VAL A 319 12.08 -21.63 15.25
C VAL A 319 12.22 -22.47 13.98
N LEU A 320 11.28 -22.29 13.06
CA LEU A 320 11.23 -23.04 11.82
C LEU A 320 11.73 -22.18 10.66
N VAL A 321 12.79 -22.64 9.99
CA VAL A 321 13.34 -21.95 8.82
C VAL A 321 12.56 -22.36 7.56
N ALA A 322 12.05 -21.37 6.84
CA ALA A 322 11.53 -21.58 5.50
C ALA A 322 12.70 -21.64 4.51
N ASP A 323 13.36 -22.77 4.45
CA ASP A 323 14.64 -23.05 3.77
C ASP A 323 14.53 -23.16 2.24
N THR A 324 13.31 -23.26 1.70
CA THR A 324 13.07 -23.35 0.25
C THR A 324 12.22 -22.19 -0.27
N PRO A 325 12.39 -21.79 -1.56
CA PRO A 325 11.53 -20.78 -2.17
C PRO A 325 10.04 -21.12 -2.08
N ALA A 326 9.69 -22.42 -2.14
CA ALA A 326 8.30 -22.86 -2.03
C ALA A 326 7.74 -22.63 -0.62
N LYS A 327 8.47 -23.00 0.44
CA LYS A 327 8.05 -22.77 1.82
C LYS A 327 7.93 -21.28 2.13
N LYS A 328 8.90 -20.45 1.69
CA LYS A 328 8.80 -18.99 1.82
C LYS A 328 7.54 -18.46 1.15
N LYS A 329 7.33 -18.83 -0.12
CA LYS A 329 6.16 -18.42 -0.88
C LYS A 329 4.85 -18.82 -0.19
N ASP A 330 4.75 -20.05 0.31
CA ASP A 330 3.54 -20.55 0.95
C ASP A 330 3.26 -19.83 2.29
N ALA A 331 4.29 -19.56 3.11
CA ALA A 331 4.14 -18.82 4.36
C ALA A 331 3.65 -17.37 4.12
N TRP A 332 4.26 -16.68 3.16
CA TRP A 332 3.86 -15.31 2.82
C TRP A 332 2.52 -15.27 2.07
N ALA A 333 2.18 -16.28 1.27
CA ALA A 333 0.85 -16.38 0.66
C ALA A 333 -0.24 -16.52 1.72
N ALA A 334 0.00 -17.32 2.77
CA ALA A 334 -0.94 -17.44 3.88
C ALA A 334 -1.14 -16.08 4.60
N ARG A 335 -0.07 -15.33 4.88
CA ARG A 335 -0.17 -14.00 5.49
C ARG A 335 -0.89 -12.98 4.58
N SER A 336 -0.61 -13.02 3.29
CA SER A 336 -1.19 -12.05 2.34
C SER A 336 -2.65 -12.31 1.99
N SER A 337 -3.20 -13.48 2.29
CA SER A 337 -4.58 -13.84 1.98
C SER A 337 -5.54 -13.73 3.17
N PHE A 338 -5.18 -12.97 4.21
CA PHE A 338 -6.03 -12.83 5.40
C PHE A 338 -7.38 -12.16 5.09
N LEU A 339 -7.36 -11.09 4.31
CA LEU A 339 -8.58 -10.39 3.92
C LEU A 339 -9.52 -11.31 3.15
N GLU A 340 -9.04 -11.95 2.08
CA GLU A 340 -9.81 -12.85 1.26
C GLU A 340 -10.31 -14.08 2.03
N ALA A 341 -9.51 -14.56 2.99
CA ALA A 341 -9.90 -15.67 3.86
C ALA A 341 -11.06 -15.28 4.78
N ILE A 342 -11.06 -14.08 5.33
CA ILE A 342 -12.16 -13.56 6.15
C ILE A 342 -13.40 -13.34 5.28
N GLU A 343 -13.25 -12.73 4.11
CA GLU A 343 -14.36 -12.50 3.17
C GLU A 343 -15.03 -13.80 2.73
N ALA A 344 -14.25 -14.87 2.55
CA ALA A 344 -14.79 -16.19 2.22
C ALA A 344 -15.63 -16.81 3.35
N GLU A 345 -15.37 -16.46 4.62
CA GLU A 345 -16.04 -17.01 5.80
C GLU A 345 -17.15 -16.09 6.35
N THR A 346 -17.16 -14.80 6.01
CA THR A 346 -18.12 -13.82 6.53
C THR A 346 -18.88 -13.13 5.41
N LYS A 347 -20.10 -12.67 5.70
CA LYS A 347 -20.92 -11.89 4.75
C LYS A 347 -20.77 -10.38 4.94
N LEU A 348 -20.24 -9.99 6.06
CA LEU A 348 -20.05 -8.59 6.44
C LEU A 348 -18.65 -8.48 7.02
N LEU A 349 -17.81 -7.68 6.38
CA LEU A 349 -16.48 -7.37 6.82
C LEU A 349 -16.44 -5.90 7.25
N ASP A 350 -15.79 -5.65 8.38
CA ASP A 350 -15.39 -4.33 8.86
C ASP A 350 -13.91 -4.42 9.23
N GLU A 351 -13.10 -3.49 8.75
CA GLU A 351 -11.67 -3.46 8.99
C GLU A 351 -11.31 -2.24 9.85
N CYS A 352 -10.54 -2.50 10.91
CA CYS A 352 -10.02 -1.46 11.78
C CYS A 352 -8.49 -1.52 11.76
N ASP A 353 -7.87 -0.69 10.93
CA ASP A 353 -6.41 -0.53 10.90
C ASP A 353 -5.99 0.55 11.90
N VAL A 354 -5.34 0.13 12.98
CA VAL A 354 -4.93 1.02 14.06
C VAL A 354 -3.45 0.86 14.38
N VAL A 355 -2.83 1.96 14.80
CA VAL A 355 -1.44 1.99 15.26
C VAL A 355 -1.43 2.35 16.75
N VAL A 356 -0.79 1.50 17.54
CA VAL A 356 -0.59 1.72 18.97
C VAL A 356 0.90 1.65 19.31
N PRO A 357 1.36 2.26 20.42
CA PRO A 357 2.71 2.04 20.94
C PRO A 357 2.98 0.54 21.14
N ARG A 358 4.20 0.08 20.87
CA ARG A 358 4.54 -1.36 20.90
C ARG A 358 4.23 -2.03 22.23
N ASP A 359 4.43 -1.33 23.35
CA ASP A 359 4.12 -1.80 24.71
C ASP A 359 2.62 -1.86 25.02
N LYS A 360 1.78 -1.37 24.10
CA LYS A 360 0.32 -1.34 24.23
C LYS A 360 -0.42 -2.31 23.31
N ILE A 361 0.31 -3.04 22.47
CA ILE A 361 -0.31 -3.94 21.50
C ILE A 361 -1.08 -5.06 22.21
N ALA A 362 -0.47 -5.75 23.19
CA ALA A 362 -1.14 -6.80 23.93
C ALA A 362 -2.38 -6.28 24.69
N GLU A 363 -2.26 -5.16 25.41
CA GLU A 363 -3.39 -4.51 26.11
C GLU A 363 -4.53 -4.14 25.14
N TYR A 364 -4.21 -3.73 23.90
CA TYR A 364 -5.21 -3.41 22.89
C TYR A 364 -6.00 -4.63 22.43
N PHE A 365 -5.35 -5.79 22.30
CA PHE A 365 -6.02 -7.03 21.91
C PHE A 365 -6.90 -7.63 23.03
N ASP A 366 -6.58 -7.34 24.29
CA ASP A 366 -7.39 -7.74 25.45
C ASP A 366 -8.65 -6.86 25.66
N TRP A 367 -8.72 -5.71 25.02
CA TRP A 367 -9.82 -4.74 25.14
C TRP A 367 -10.93 -5.00 24.14
#